data_edc03b5739321ab4e021618b790786a3
#
_entry.id   edc03b5739321ab4e021618b790786a3
#
_cell.length_a   1.000
_cell.length_b   1.000
_cell.length_c   1.000
_cell.angle_alpha   90.00
_cell.angle_beta   90.00
_cell.angle_gamma   90.00
#
_symmetry.space_group_name_H-M   'P 1'
#
loop_
_entity.id
_entity.type
_entity.pdbx_description
1 polymer ?
#
loop_
_entity_poly.entity_id
_entity_poly.type
_entity_poly.pdbx_seq_one_letter_code
_entity_poly.pdbx_strand_id
1 'polypeptide(L)'
;MQMQLIANSASVTPIIVISIYLCLLLGLAMFSKTLFRGTSTDYFVASRSIGPFMLLMSVFGTTMTAFALVGSTGKAFERGVGTYGLMASSSGLIHAACFFLIGIKLWSFGKKYGYVTQIQFFRDRFESRAIGFLLFPILVCLVIPYLLIGVIGASKTIEGLSSAKVTPKGEKPGMFPELFASYNDAVPPPLTGAIICIVVLCYIFAGGSRAAAWANTFQTIVFMVMGILAFYLISDKLGGLSKAIEQANDAHLVRTPSVASDGGHVGVPPMMFLTYMFIPLSVGMFPHLFQHWLTARSAKSFRLTVVAHPLCIMIVWVPCVLIGLWATGKLPESTPGGAVLAKMVGILIADPVVSGLVTAGILAAIMSSLDSQFLCLGTMFTNDIVIDTYGKEKFSDKQIVTIARVFVVSIVLLTYILSIVLYKKSVFDLAVWSFSGFASLTPLVFAALYWKGCSKLGAMASIIAAVGVWLYFFAKSGWGGEYTVEAEWIVNSIGEGVMPVALSFGAGLVAMIFVSIVTPKPTKETIDKFFPNFG
;
A
#
# COMPACT_ATOMS: atom_id res chain seq x y z
N MET A 1 20.56 35.38 25.54
CA MET A 1 20.90 34.52 24.38
C MET A 1 20.05 33.23 24.32
N GLN A 2 19.88 32.47 25.38
CA GLN A 2 18.99 31.30 25.40
C GLN A 2 17.50 31.62 25.17
N MET A 3 16.98 32.73 25.71
CA MET A 3 15.59 33.13 25.47
C MET A 3 15.29 33.58 24.02
N GLN A 4 16.27 34.10 23.31
CA GLN A 4 16.11 34.43 21.87
C GLN A 4 16.22 33.22 20.96
N LEU A 5 16.93 32.15 21.35
CA LEU A 5 16.98 30.87 20.64
C LEU A 5 15.64 30.12 20.72
N ILE A 6 14.96 30.16 21.88
CA ILE A 6 13.64 29.56 22.08
C ILE A 6 12.57 30.29 21.25
N ALA A 7 12.68 31.60 21.07
CA ALA A 7 11.72 32.39 20.27
C ALA A 7 11.83 32.15 18.76
N ASN A 8 12.93 31.55 18.27
CA ASN A 8 13.16 31.26 16.85
C ASN A 8 13.02 29.78 16.46
N SER A 9 12.86 28.86 17.42
CA SER A 9 12.65 27.46 17.11
C SER A 9 11.28 27.23 16.49
N ALA A 10 11.18 26.25 15.58
CA ALA A 10 9.89 25.82 15.06
C ALA A 10 9.01 25.26 16.20
N SER A 11 7.70 25.58 16.19
CA SER A 11 6.79 25.11 17.21
C SER A 11 6.74 23.58 17.26
N VAL A 12 6.85 22.99 18.44
CA VAL A 12 6.68 21.53 18.67
C VAL A 12 5.21 21.09 18.73
N THR A 13 4.27 22.05 18.67
CA THR A 13 2.83 21.78 18.71
C THR A 13 2.36 20.70 17.71
N PRO A 14 2.85 20.64 16.45
CA PRO A 14 2.47 19.59 15.52
C PRO A 14 2.79 18.17 16.04
N ILE A 15 3.94 17.99 16.69
CA ILE A 15 4.34 16.70 17.27
C ILE A 15 3.44 16.33 18.44
N ILE A 16 3.03 17.30 19.26
CA ILE A 16 2.08 17.08 20.36
C ILE A 16 0.73 16.61 19.79
N VAL A 17 0.22 17.27 18.74
CA VAL A 17 -1.06 16.88 18.09
C VAL A 17 -0.97 15.46 17.52
N ILE A 18 0.14 15.12 16.85
CA ILE A 18 0.38 13.76 16.34
C ILE A 18 0.43 12.75 17.49
N SER A 19 1.09 13.09 18.59
CA SER A 19 1.14 12.21 19.78
C SER A 19 -0.23 11.97 20.38
N ILE A 20 -1.08 13.00 20.45
CA ILE A 20 -2.49 12.87 20.89
C ILE A 20 -3.25 11.92 19.93
N TYR A 21 -3.09 12.08 18.62
CA TYR A 21 -3.70 11.17 17.64
C TYR A 21 -3.27 9.70 17.86
N LEU A 22 -1.98 9.45 18.07
CA LEU A 22 -1.46 8.10 18.34
C LEU A 22 -2.03 7.53 19.65
N CYS A 23 -2.16 8.35 20.69
CA CYS A 23 -2.81 7.95 21.95
C CYS A 23 -4.31 7.62 21.77
N LEU A 24 -5.04 8.41 20.97
CA LEU A 24 -6.43 8.11 20.63
C LEU A 24 -6.56 6.78 19.87
N LEU A 25 -5.64 6.51 18.93
CA LEU A 25 -5.61 5.24 18.22
C LEU A 25 -5.36 4.05 19.16
N LEU A 26 -4.44 4.18 20.10
CA LEU A 26 -4.20 3.17 21.14
C LEU A 26 -5.42 2.99 22.04
N GLY A 27 -6.11 4.07 22.42
CA GLY A 27 -7.37 4.03 23.17
C GLY A 27 -8.46 3.25 22.41
N LEU A 28 -8.60 3.49 21.11
CA LEU A 28 -9.51 2.74 20.24
C LEU A 28 -9.16 1.26 20.17
N ALA A 29 -7.86 0.93 20.13
CA ALA A 29 -7.39 -0.44 20.17
C ALA A 29 -7.77 -1.15 21.48
N MET A 30 -7.62 -0.46 22.61
CA MET A 30 -8.04 -0.99 23.92
C MET A 30 -9.55 -1.20 23.99
N PHE A 31 -10.34 -0.27 23.45
CA PHE A 31 -11.79 -0.44 23.31
C PHE A 31 -12.12 -1.67 22.45
N SER A 32 -11.46 -1.83 21.30
CA SER A 32 -11.74 -2.96 20.41
C SER A 32 -11.37 -4.33 21.01
N LYS A 33 -10.44 -4.36 21.98
CA LYS A 33 -10.13 -5.56 22.76
C LYS A 33 -11.35 -6.09 23.52
N THR A 34 -12.23 -5.23 23.99
CA THR A 34 -13.46 -5.63 24.69
C THR A 34 -14.44 -6.33 23.76
N LEU A 35 -14.34 -6.11 22.45
CA LEU A 35 -15.15 -6.74 21.41
C LEU A 35 -14.57 -8.06 20.91
N PHE A 36 -13.34 -8.40 21.29
CA PHE A 36 -12.66 -9.62 20.87
C PHE A 36 -13.25 -10.85 21.58
N ARG A 37 -13.66 -11.87 20.81
CA ARG A 37 -14.35 -13.06 21.32
C ARG A 37 -13.41 -14.18 21.80
N GLY A 38 -12.10 -13.96 21.78
CA GLY A 38 -11.12 -14.93 22.27
C GLY A 38 -10.81 -16.11 21.34
N THR A 39 -11.46 -16.20 20.17
CA THR A 39 -11.28 -17.30 19.22
C THR A 39 -10.29 -16.94 18.11
N SER A 40 -9.60 -17.93 17.55
CA SER A 40 -8.70 -17.76 16.40
C SER A 40 -9.45 -17.24 15.17
N THR A 41 -10.68 -17.69 14.94
CA THR A 41 -11.54 -17.19 13.84
C THR A 41 -11.89 -15.71 14.00
N ASP A 42 -12.14 -15.24 15.24
CA ASP A 42 -12.38 -13.82 15.47
C ASP A 42 -11.12 -12.99 15.25
N TYR A 43 -9.96 -13.52 15.68
CA TYR A 43 -8.67 -12.87 15.50
C TYR A 43 -8.32 -12.68 14.02
N PHE A 44 -8.52 -13.72 13.19
CA PHE A 44 -8.09 -13.71 11.78
C PHE A 44 -9.12 -13.08 10.83
N VAL A 45 -10.43 -13.28 11.03
CA VAL A 45 -11.48 -12.84 10.10
C VAL A 45 -12.67 -12.16 10.77
N ALA A 46 -12.51 -11.63 11.98
CA ALA A 46 -13.54 -10.89 12.74
C ALA A 46 -14.88 -11.62 12.80
N SER A 47 -14.87 -12.96 12.89
CA SER A 47 -16.06 -13.83 12.85
C SER A 47 -17.00 -13.55 11.68
N ARG A 48 -16.49 -13.00 10.56
CA ARG A 48 -17.24 -12.63 9.33
C ARG A 48 -18.45 -11.73 9.62
N SER A 49 -18.27 -10.71 10.43
CA SER A 49 -19.38 -9.87 10.95
C SER A 49 -19.37 -8.43 10.44
N ILE A 50 -18.41 -8.07 9.56
CA ILE A 50 -18.19 -6.68 9.12
C ILE A 50 -19.26 -6.26 8.13
N GLY A 51 -19.90 -5.11 8.43
CA GLY A 51 -20.94 -4.49 7.59
C GLY A 51 -20.39 -3.70 6.40
N PRO A 52 -21.28 -3.20 5.50
CA PRO A 52 -20.86 -2.54 4.25
C PRO A 52 -19.96 -1.32 4.45
N PHE A 53 -20.29 -0.45 5.39
CA PHE A 53 -19.53 0.78 5.66
C PHE A 53 -18.12 0.48 6.20
N MET A 54 -18.01 -0.39 7.21
CA MET A 54 -16.70 -0.77 7.74
C MET A 54 -15.88 -1.54 6.71
N LEU A 55 -16.52 -2.35 5.84
CA LEU A 55 -15.82 -3.05 4.76
C LEU A 55 -15.22 -2.05 3.77
N LEU A 56 -16.00 -1.04 3.33
CA LEU A 56 -15.51 0.03 2.47
C LEU A 56 -14.33 0.76 3.14
N MET A 57 -14.51 1.21 4.39
CA MET A 57 -13.47 1.95 5.11
C MET A 57 -12.21 1.12 5.31
N SER A 58 -12.33 -0.16 5.67
CA SER A 58 -11.17 -1.05 5.85
C SER A 58 -10.47 -1.35 4.53
N VAL A 59 -11.21 -1.67 3.46
CA VAL A 59 -10.62 -1.96 2.15
C VAL A 59 -10.00 -0.69 1.55
N PHE A 60 -10.69 0.44 1.62
CA PHE A 60 -10.17 1.71 1.10
C PHE A 60 -8.98 2.19 1.93
N GLY A 61 -9.08 2.18 3.26
CA GLY A 61 -7.99 2.58 4.16
C GLY A 61 -6.71 1.77 3.93
N THR A 62 -6.83 0.45 3.78
CA THR A 62 -5.65 -0.41 3.56
C THR A 62 -5.06 -0.29 2.15
N THR A 63 -5.82 0.21 1.16
CA THR A 63 -5.28 0.50 -0.19
C THR A 63 -4.67 1.89 -0.31
N MET A 64 -5.08 2.85 0.54
CA MET A 64 -4.52 4.20 0.59
C MET A 64 -3.34 4.26 1.57
N THR A 65 -2.16 4.07 1.05
CA THR A 65 -0.91 3.96 1.80
C THR A 65 -0.05 5.21 1.63
N ALA A 66 1.17 5.18 2.16
CA ALA A 66 2.19 6.18 1.85
C ALA A 66 2.41 6.36 0.33
N PHE A 67 2.23 5.30 -0.46
CA PHE A 67 2.28 5.39 -1.93
C PHE A 67 1.23 6.35 -2.48
N ALA A 68 0.00 6.28 -1.97
CA ALA A 68 -1.11 7.10 -2.47
C ALA A 68 -0.95 8.59 -2.14
N LEU A 69 -0.37 8.93 -0.99
CA LEU A 69 -0.23 10.31 -0.53
C LEU A 69 1.17 10.85 -0.84
N VAL A 70 2.18 10.25 -0.22
CA VAL A 70 3.57 10.70 -0.30
C VAL A 70 4.18 10.36 -1.66
N GLY A 71 3.94 9.12 -2.13
CA GLY A 71 4.48 8.66 -3.41
C GLY A 71 3.89 9.39 -4.60
N SER A 72 2.56 9.56 -4.66
CA SER A 72 1.92 10.24 -5.79
C SER A 72 2.25 11.73 -5.86
N THR A 73 2.29 12.41 -4.70
CA THR A 73 2.68 13.84 -4.64
C THR A 73 4.12 14.01 -5.09
N GLY A 74 5.04 13.16 -4.62
CA GLY A 74 6.44 13.18 -5.04
C GLY A 74 6.61 12.87 -6.53
N LYS A 75 5.89 11.87 -7.05
CA LYS A 75 5.98 11.52 -8.47
C LYS A 75 5.39 12.59 -9.39
N ALA A 76 4.33 13.28 -8.96
CA ALA A 76 3.79 14.42 -9.69
C ALA A 76 4.74 15.62 -9.68
N PHE A 77 5.47 15.82 -8.60
CA PHE A 77 6.56 16.80 -8.52
C PHE A 77 7.71 16.46 -9.49
N GLU A 78 8.09 15.19 -9.62
CA GLU A 78 9.17 14.73 -10.49
C GLU A 78 8.76 14.64 -11.97
N ARG A 79 7.58 14.08 -12.27
CA ARG A 79 7.13 13.70 -13.61
C ARG A 79 5.98 14.55 -14.17
N GLY A 80 5.41 15.43 -13.39
CA GLY A 80 4.35 16.32 -13.82
C GLY A 80 2.96 15.68 -13.89
N VAL A 81 2.07 16.32 -14.67
CA VAL A 81 0.64 16.00 -14.79
C VAL A 81 0.37 14.58 -15.30
N GLY A 82 1.29 13.98 -16.04
CA GLY A 82 1.18 12.58 -16.51
C GLY A 82 0.98 11.58 -15.39
N THR A 83 1.43 11.89 -14.18
CA THR A 83 1.23 11.07 -12.98
C THR A 83 -0.25 10.83 -12.67
N TYR A 84 -1.15 11.77 -13.00
CA TYR A 84 -2.60 11.56 -12.91
C TYR A 84 -3.06 10.33 -13.72
N GLY A 85 -2.55 10.21 -14.95
CA GLY A 85 -2.85 9.06 -15.83
C GLY A 85 -2.42 7.73 -15.23
N LEU A 86 -1.26 7.70 -14.57
CA LEU A 86 -0.79 6.49 -13.91
C LEU A 86 -1.68 6.08 -12.73
N MET A 87 -2.10 7.01 -11.88
CA MET A 87 -2.67 6.69 -10.58
C MET A 87 -4.19 6.78 -10.56
N ALA A 88 -4.76 7.93 -10.86
CA ALA A 88 -6.17 8.21 -10.59
C ALA A 88 -7.11 7.79 -11.74
N SER A 89 -6.62 7.65 -12.98
CA SER A 89 -7.50 7.46 -14.14
C SER A 89 -8.12 6.05 -14.21
N SER A 90 -7.31 5.00 -14.14
CA SER A 90 -7.75 3.60 -14.34
C SER A 90 -7.84 2.80 -13.05
N SER A 91 -7.02 3.14 -12.05
CA SER A 91 -6.85 2.34 -10.84
C SER A 91 -8.16 2.11 -10.08
N GLY A 92 -8.99 3.13 -9.91
CA GLY A 92 -10.27 3.01 -9.22
C GLY A 92 -11.22 2.02 -9.87
N LEU A 93 -11.33 2.07 -11.20
CA LEU A 93 -12.18 1.16 -11.97
C LEU A 93 -11.67 -0.27 -11.95
N ILE A 94 -10.35 -0.46 -12.09
CA ILE A 94 -9.72 -1.79 -12.02
C ILE A 94 -9.87 -2.38 -10.62
N HIS A 95 -9.71 -1.59 -9.56
CA HIS A 95 -9.96 -2.04 -8.18
C HIS A 95 -11.42 -2.49 -8.00
N ALA A 96 -12.39 -1.69 -8.46
CA ALA A 96 -13.80 -2.04 -8.39
C ALA A 96 -14.10 -3.34 -9.15
N ALA A 97 -13.53 -3.51 -10.34
CA ALA A 97 -13.64 -4.75 -11.11
C ALA A 97 -13.06 -5.95 -10.37
N CYS A 98 -11.88 -5.82 -9.74
CA CYS A 98 -11.28 -6.87 -8.91
C CYS A 98 -12.17 -7.22 -7.70
N PHE A 99 -12.73 -6.21 -7.01
CA PHE A 99 -13.62 -6.48 -5.87
C PHE A 99 -14.90 -7.22 -6.29
N PHE A 100 -15.44 -6.86 -7.44
CA PHE A 100 -16.63 -7.51 -8.00
C PHE A 100 -16.34 -8.92 -8.54
N LEU A 101 -15.35 -9.04 -9.42
CA LEU A 101 -15.06 -10.29 -10.12
C LEU A 101 -14.31 -11.29 -9.23
N ILE A 102 -13.35 -10.83 -8.44
CA ILE A 102 -12.49 -11.70 -7.62
C ILE A 102 -13.01 -11.75 -6.18
N GLY A 103 -13.17 -10.58 -5.54
CA GLY A 103 -13.44 -10.47 -4.11
C GLY A 103 -14.71 -11.16 -3.66
N ILE A 104 -15.83 -10.97 -4.37
CA ILE A 104 -17.12 -11.60 -4.03
C ILE A 104 -17.04 -13.12 -4.16
N LYS A 105 -16.40 -13.64 -5.21
CA LYS A 105 -16.24 -15.10 -5.41
C LYS A 105 -15.34 -15.72 -4.34
N LEU A 106 -14.20 -15.11 -4.06
CA LEU A 106 -13.28 -15.57 -3.02
C LEU A 106 -13.94 -15.54 -1.63
N TRP A 107 -14.69 -14.48 -1.33
CA TRP A 107 -15.49 -14.41 -0.11
C TRP A 107 -16.49 -15.56 -0.03
N SER A 108 -17.20 -15.86 -1.12
CA SER A 108 -18.17 -16.94 -1.18
C SER A 108 -17.55 -18.31 -0.90
N PHE A 109 -16.41 -18.60 -1.53
CA PHE A 109 -15.65 -19.83 -1.27
C PHE A 109 -15.09 -19.85 0.16
N GLY A 110 -14.53 -18.75 0.63
CA GLY A 110 -14.04 -18.64 2.00
C GLY A 110 -15.13 -18.86 3.04
N LYS A 111 -16.36 -18.36 2.80
CA LYS A 111 -17.51 -18.60 3.67
C LYS A 111 -17.97 -20.07 3.61
N LYS A 112 -17.99 -20.67 2.41
CA LYS A 112 -18.47 -22.03 2.20
C LYS A 112 -17.50 -23.10 2.73
N TYR A 113 -16.19 -22.90 2.52
CA TYR A 113 -15.16 -23.90 2.82
C TYR A 113 -14.27 -23.53 4.02
N GLY A 114 -14.55 -22.41 4.68
CA GLY A 114 -13.87 -22.02 5.91
C GLY A 114 -12.47 -21.38 5.71
N TYR A 115 -12.10 -21.00 4.47
CA TYR A 115 -10.77 -20.41 4.23
C TYR A 115 -10.58 -19.11 5.01
N VAL A 116 -9.38 -18.92 5.54
CA VAL A 116 -8.93 -17.71 6.23
C VAL A 116 -7.77 -17.03 5.50
N THR A 117 -7.13 -17.74 4.54
CA THR A 117 -6.05 -17.23 3.69
C THR A 117 -6.32 -17.55 2.22
N GLN A 118 -5.74 -16.75 1.32
CA GLN A 118 -5.83 -17.04 -0.11
C GLN A 118 -5.03 -18.30 -0.51
N ILE A 119 -3.97 -18.64 0.23
CA ILE A 119 -3.17 -19.84 -0.02
C ILE A 119 -4.01 -21.10 0.17
N GLN A 120 -4.88 -21.14 1.20
CA GLN A 120 -5.81 -22.25 1.40
C GLN A 120 -6.74 -22.44 0.19
N PHE A 121 -7.25 -21.33 -0.39
CA PHE A 121 -8.05 -21.38 -1.60
C PHE A 121 -7.26 -21.97 -2.78
N PHE A 122 -6.03 -21.51 -3.04
CA PHE A 122 -5.23 -22.03 -4.16
C PHE A 122 -4.83 -23.48 -3.99
N ARG A 123 -4.47 -23.91 -2.77
CA ARG A 123 -4.16 -25.32 -2.49
C ARG A 123 -5.34 -26.24 -2.79
N ASP A 124 -6.51 -25.84 -2.34
CA ASP A 124 -7.73 -26.63 -2.53
C ASP A 124 -8.17 -26.62 -4.00
N ARG A 125 -8.11 -25.45 -4.67
CA ARG A 125 -8.48 -25.32 -6.08
C ARG A 125 -7.59 -26.11 -7.03
N PHE A 126 -6.32 -26.23 -6.74
CA PHE A 126 -5.34 -26.93 -7.57
C PHE A 126 -4.90 -28.28 -7.00
N GLU A 127 -5.55 -28.77 -5.95
CA GLU A 127 -5.25 -30.06 -5.32
C GLU A 127 -3.75 -30.23 -4.99
N SER A 128 -3.09 -29.15 -4.51
CA SER A 128 -1.64 -29.14 -4.36
C SER A 128 -1.15 -28.36 -3.15
N ARG A 129 -0.58 -29.09 -2.19
CA ARG A 129 0.17 -28.48 -1.07
C ARG A 129 1.42 -27.71 -1.56
N ALA A 130 2.06 -28.20 -2.64
CA ALA A 130 3.24 -27.57 -3.20
C ALA A 130 2.97 -26.12 -3.67
N ILE A 131 1.79 -25.83 -4.20
CA ILE A 131 1.39 -24.46 -4.57
C ILE A 131 1.35 -23.56 -3.34
N GLY A 132 0.86 -24.07 -2.20
CA GLY A 132 0.87 -23.30 -0.96
C GLY A 132 2.28 -22.99 -0.45
N PHE A 133 3.17 -23.97 -0.44
CA PHE A 133 4.57 -23.78 -0.07
C PHE A 133 5.34 -22.88 -1.04
N LEU A 134 4.96 -22.86 -2.32
CA LEU A 134 5.55 -21.96 -3.31
C LEU A 134 5.02 -20.53 -3.15
N LEU A 135 3.71 -20.35 -2.98
CA LEU A 135 3.10 -19.02 -2.86
C LEU A 135 3.43 -18.31 -1.56
N PHE A 136 3.54 -19.04 -0.43
CA PHE A 136 3.77 -18.42 0.87
C PHE A 136 5.01 -17.52 0.89
N PRO A 137 6.24 -18.03 0.60
CA PRO A 137 7.43 -17.18 0.63
C PRO A 137 7.36 -16.06 -0.42
N ILE A 138 6.81 -16.30 -1.61
CA ILE A 138 6.65 -15.29 -2.65
C ILE A 138 5.77 -14.14 -2.14
N LEU A 139 4.60 -14.44 -1.59
CA LEU A 139 3.69 -13.42 -1.09
C LEU A 139 4.28 -12.64 0.10
N VAL A 140 5.00 -13.33 1.01
CA VAL A 140 5.72 -12.68 2.11
C VAL A 140 6.78 -11.72 1.56
N CYS A 141 7.62 -12.19 0.62
CA CYS A 141 8.66 -11.35 0.01
C CYS A 141 8.09 -10.14 -0.74
N LEU A 142 6.92 -10.28 -1.37
CA LEU A 142 6.26 -9.15 -2.04
C LEU A 142 5.60 -8.18 -1.05
N VAL A 143 5.12 -8.64 0.12
CA VAL A 143 4.55 -7.76 1.16
C VAL A 143 5.63 -6.96 1.88
N ILE A 144 6.85 -7.48 2.03
CA ILE A 144 7.94 -6.75 2.74
C ILE A 144 8.21 -5.37 2.14
N PRO A 145 8.47 -5.19 0.82
CA PRO A 145 8.61 -3.85 0.25
C PRO A 145 7.38 -2.97 0.47
N TYR A 146 6.18 -3.56 0.47
CA TYR A 146 4.93 -2.85 0.75
C TYR A 146 4.86 -2.34 2.20
N LEU A 147 5.36 -3.11 3.18
CA LEU A 147 5.51 -2.67 4.57
C LEU A 147 6.56 -1.55 4.69
N LEU A 148 7.68 -1.68 3.96
CA LEU A 148 8.76 -0.69 3.97
C LEU A 148 8.28 0.70 3.54
N ILE A 149 7.44 0.80 2.52
CA ILE A 149 6.92 2.10 2.08
C ILE A 149 6.09 2.79 3.17
N GLY A 150 5.40 2.03 4.01
CA GLY A 150 4.67 2.57 5.15
C GLY A 150 5.63 3.14 6.20
N VAL A 151 6.59 2.37 6.68
CA VAL A 151 7.53 2.81 7.72
C VAL A 151 8.43 3.96 7.22
N ILE A 152 8.99 3.85 6.01
CA ILE A 152 9.81 4.89 5.40
C ILE A 152 8.97 6.15 5.12
N GLY A 153 7.76 6.00 4.61
CA GLY A 153 6.85 7.11 4.33
C GLY A 153 6.46 7.89 5.58
N ALA A 154 6.16 7.20 6.68
CA ALA A 154 5.89 7.83 7.98
C ALA A 154 7.12 8.59 8.49
N SER A 155 8.30 7.96 8.41
CA SER A 155 9.55 8.58 8.84
C SER A 155 9.89 9.84 8.03
N LYS A 156 9.77 9.78 6.69
CA LYS A 156 9.99 10.95 5.82
C LYS A 156 8.97 12.06 6.06
N THR A 157 7.74 11.70 6.40
CA THR A 157 6.68 12.67 6.70
C THR A 157 7.01 13.45 7.99
N ILE A 158 7.40 12.78 9.06
CA ILE A 158 7.74 13.42 10.33
C ILE A 158 9.05 14.19 10.22
N GLU A 159 10.07 13.63 9.55
CA GLU A 159 11.32 14.34 9.27
C GLU A 159 11.07 15.63 8.48
N GLY A 160 10.31 15.55 7.38
CA GLY A 160 9.99 16.73 6.55
C GLY A 160 9.17 17.81 7.27
N LEU A 161 8.32 17.42 8.23
CA LEU A 161 7.58 18.34 9.08
C LEU A 161 8.48 19.05 10.09
N SER A 162 9.41 18.33 10.71
CA SER A 162 10.21 18.77 11.86
C SER A 162 11.57 19.33 11.51
N SER A 163 12.07 19.14 10.29
CA SER A 163 13.38 19.62 9.82
C SER A 163 13.45 21.15 9.68
N ALA A 164 14.65 21.68 9.65
CA ALA A 164 14.94 23.07 9.30
C ALA A 164 14.31 23.43 7.94
N LYS A 165 13.83 24.66 7.83
CA LYS A 165 13.10 25.15 6.65
C LYS A 165 13.79 26.36 6.05
N VAL A 166 14.08 26.29 4.76
CA VAL A 166 14.49 27.48 4.00
C VAL A 166 13.21 28.25 3.62
N THR A 167 13.14 29.51 4.06
CA THR A 167 12.02 30.40 3.73
C THR A 167 12.58 31.66 3.02
N PRO A 168 11.74 32.42 2.28
CA PRO A 168 12.18 33.68 1.66
C PRO A 168 12.77 34.70 2.64
N LYS A 169 12.54 34.55 3.95
CA LYS A 169 13.04 35.39 5.03
C LYS A 169 14.30 34.83 5.70
N GLY A 170 14.89 33.75 5.15
CA GLY A 170 16.05 33.06 5.68
C GLY A 170 15.76 31.65 6.18
N GLU A 171 16.78 30.99 6.67
CA GLU A 171 16.68 29.64 7.22
C GLU A 171 16.10 29.68 8.64
N LYS A 172 15.07 28.85 8.88
CA LYS A 172 14.51 28.60 10.22
C LYS A 172 15.04 27.27 10.72
N PRO A 173 15.56 27.21 11.97
CA PRO A 173 15.98 25.94 12.56
C PRO A 173 14.81 24.95 12.63
N GLY A 174 15.09 23.66 12.68
CA GLY A 174 14.09 22.62 12.90
C GLY A 174 13.50 22.66 14.32
N MET A 175 12.66 21.68 14.63
CA MET A 175 11.92 21.65 15.90
C MET A 175 12.79 21.29 17.11
N PHE A 176 13.94 20.62 16.89
CA PHE A 176 14.78 20.07 17.97
C PHE A 176 16.28 20.37 17.76
N PRO A 177 16.70 21.66 17.68
CA PRO A 177 18.06 22.04 17.29
C PRO A 177 19.16 21.55 18.24
N GLU A 178 18.86 21.44 19.55
CA GLU A 178 19.83 20.95 20.53
C GLU A 178 19.88 19.44 20.65
N LEU A 179 18.73 18.76 20.38
CA LEU A 179 18.58 17.34 20.62
C LEU A 179 18.97 16.50 19.40
N PHE A 180 18.66 16.98 18.19
CA PHE A 180 18.81 16.23 16.95
C PHE A 180 19.57 16.99 15.86
N ALA A 181 20.61 17.73 16.22
CA ALA A 181 21.43 18.51 15.28
C ALA A 181 21.99 17.65 14.12
N SER A 182 22.36 16.39 14.37
CA SER A 182 22.84 15.45 13.35
C SER A 182 21.78 15.03 12.32
N TYR A 183 20.50 15.30 12.59
CA TYR A 183 19.36 15.04 11.71
C TYR A 183 18.70 16.32 11.21
N ASN A 184 19.48 17.39 11.03
CA ASN A 184 18.97 18.70 10.59
C ASN A 184 17.85 19.22 11.49
N ASP A 185 18.03 19.08 12.80
CA ASP A 185 17.09 19.47 13.87
C ASP A 185 15.72 18.76 13.80
N ALA A 186 15.60 17.71 13.01
CA ALA A 186 14.38 16.92 12.82
C ALA A 186 14.30 15.73 13.78
N VAL A 187 13.09 15.19 13.95
CA VAL A 187 12.91 13.89 14.60
C VAL A 187 13.61 12.81 13.77
N PRO A 188 14.53 12.02 14.35
CA PRO A 188 15.27 11.01 13.61
C PRO A 188 14.35 9.95 12.97
N PRO A 189 14.55 9.62 11.68
CA PRO A 189 13.79 8.57 11.01
C PRO A 189 13.74 7.21 11.75
N PRO A 190 14.83 6.72 12.35
CA PRO A 190 14.78 5.48 13.13
C PRO A 190 13.84 5.58 14.35
N LEU A 191 13.81 6.73 15.03
CA LEU A 191 12.92 6.93 16.17
C LEU A 191 11.43 6.91 15.73
N THR A 192 11.11 7.62 14.66
CA THR A 192 9.75 7.61 14.09
C THR A 192 9.33 6.20 13.67
N GLY A 193 10.19 5.49 12.94
CA GLY A 193 9.94 4.12 12.50
C GLY A 193 9.67 3.17 13.68
N ALA A 194 10.46 3.27 14.76
CA ALA A 194 10.26 2.47 15.96
C ALA A 194 8.91 2.77 16.64
N ILE A 195 8.56 4.05 16.82
CA ILE A 195 7.28 4.45 17.43
C ILE A 195 6.10 3.91 16.63
N ILE A 196 6.10 4.08 15.30
CA ILE A 196 5.04 3.59 14.42
C ILE A 196 4.90 2.07 14.52
N CYS A 197 6.00 1.34 14.45
CA CYS A 197 6.00 -0.12 14.58
C CYS A 197 5.43 -0.58 15.92
N ILE A 198 5.81 0.07 17.03
CA ILE A 198 5.31 -0.25 18.37
C ILE A 198 3.80 0.02 18.47
N VAL A 199 3.34 1.18 18.01
CA VAL A 199 1.92 1.54 18.04
C VAL A 199 1.09 0.54 17.23
N VAL A 200 1.55 0.17 16.02
CA VAL A 200 0.89 -0.84 15.18
C VAL A 200 0.82 -2.20 15.89
N LEU A 201 1.90 -2.67 16.51
CA LEU A 201 1.90 -3.91 17.29
C LEU A 201 0.89 -3.88 18.43
N CYS A 202 0.81 -2.77 19.17
CA CYS A 202 -0.10 -2.66 20.31
C CYS A 202 -1.56 -2.91 19.92
N TYR A 203 -2.04 -2.32 18.81
CA TYR A 203 -3.45 -2.51 18.47
C TYR A 203 -3.73 -3.81 17.70
N ILE A 204 -2.79 -4.33 16.91
CA ILE A 204 -2.91 -5.68 16.33
C ILE A 204 -3.05 -6.72 17.44
N PHE A 205 -2.27 -6.59 18.50
CA PHE A 205 -2.33 -7.51 19.65
C PHE A 205 -3.62 -7.36 20.47
N ALA A 206 -4.26 -6.19 20.45
CA ALA A 206 -5.48 -5.96 21.18
C ALA A 206 -6.66 -6.83 20.69
N GLY A 207 -6.89 -6.93 19.37
CA GLY A 207 -8.09 -7.59 18.88
C GLY A 207 -8.02 -8.14 17.43
N GLY A 208 -6.83 -8.29 16.84
CA GLY A 208 -6.65 -8.85 15.47
C GLY A 208 -7.46 -8.13 14.41
N SER A 209 -8.09 -8.86 13.48
CA SER A 209 -8.87 -8.31 12.35
C SER A 209 -10.03 -7.40 12.77
N ARG A 210 -10.62 -7.63 13.94
CA ARG A 210 -11.69 -6.75 14.45
C ARG A 210 -11.13 -5.40 14.89
N ALA A 211 -10.01 -5.40 15.60
CA ALA A 211 -9.33 -4.16 16.00
C ALA A 211 -8.83 -3.41 14.77
N ALA A 212 -8.22 -4.11 13.83
CA ALA A 212 -7.78 -3.53 12.56
C ALA A 212 -8.94 -2.88 11.78
N ALA A 213 -10.12 -3.52 11.71
CA ALA A 213 -11.29 -2.95 11.02
C ALA A 213 -11.79 -1.66 11.68
N TRP A 214 -11.81 -1.58 13.01
CA TRP A 214 -12.16 -0.35 13.73
C TRP A 214 -11.10 0.73 13.58
N ALA A 215 -9.83 0.38 13.73
CA ALA A 215 -8.72 1.30 13.53
C ALA A 215 -8.73 1.86 12.10
N ASN A 216 -8.84 1.01 11.08
CA ASN A 216 -8.91 1.43 9.69
C ASN A 216 -10.11 2.33 9.38
N THR A 217 -11.27 2.05 9.99
CA THR A 217 -12.45 2.91 9.82
C THR A 217 -12.17 4.32 10.37
N PHE A 218 -11.63 4.41 11.58
CA PHE A 218 -11.28 5.69 12.20
C PHE A 218 -10.19 6.41 11.40
N GLN A 219 -9.11 5.72 11.07
CA GLN A 219 -7.99 6.25 10.30
C GLN A 219 -8.44 6.74 8.92
N THR A 220 -9.30 5.99 8.23
CA THR A 220 -9.84 6.37 6.92
C THR A 220 -10.65 7.67 6.99
N ILE A 221 -11.49 7.82 7.98
CA ILE A 221 -12.24 9.08 8.20
C ILE A 221 -11.27 10.23 8.46
N VAL A 222 -10.28 10.03 9.35
CA VAL A 222 -9.29 11.06 9.70
C VAL A 222 -8.52 11.50 8.47
N PHE A 223 -7.94 10.57 7.69
CA PHE A 223 -7.12 10.97 6.55
C PHE A 223 -7.94 11.58 5.41
N MET A 224 -9.18 11.15 5.18
CA MET A 224 -10.03 11.78 4.17
C MET A 224 -10.38 13.22 4.55
N VAL A 225 -10.81 13.44 5.78
CA VAL A 225 -11.15 14.79 6.26
C VAL A 225 -9.93 15.71 6.27
N MET A 226 -8.80 15.21 6.79
CA MET A 226 -7.57 16.01 6.85
C MET A 226 -6.95 16.22 5.46
N GLY A 227 -7.09 15.26 4.55
CA GLY A 227 -6.65 15.39 3.15
C GLY A 227 -7.41 16.48 2.40
N ILE A 228 -8.74 16.52 2.54
CA ILE A 228 -9.59 17.57 1.95
C ILE A 228 -9.24 18.93 2.56
N LEU A 229 -9.08 19.01 3.88
CA LEU A 229 -8.68 20.23 4.58
C LEU A 229 -7.32 20.74 4.10
N ALA A 230 -6.33 19.84 4.00
CA ALA A 230 -4.99 20.19 3.52
C ALA A 230 -5.03 20.76 2.10
N PHE A 231 -5.76 20.09 1.19
CA PHE A 231 -5.92 20.53 -0.18
C PHE A 231 -6.56 21.93 -0.26
N TYR A 232 -7.64 22.13 0.48
CA TYR A 232 -8.31 23.43 0.55
C TYR A 232 -7.37 24.53 1.04
N LEU A 233 -6.70 24.33 2.17
CA LEU A 233 -5.79 25.33 2.77
C LEU A 233 -4.58 25.61 1.89
N ILE A 234 -3.98 24.60 1.27
CA ILE A 234 -2.84 24.78 0.36
C ILE A 234 -3.30 25.55 -0.88
N SER A 235 -4.44 25.20 -1.47
CA SER A 235 -5.01 25.90 -2.63
C SER A 235 -5.29 27.37 -2.29
N ASP A 236 -5.94 27.64 -1.16
CA ASP A 236 -6.24 29.01 -0.70
C ASP A 236 -4.99 29.86 -0.55
N LYS A 237 -3.94 29.31 0.10
CA LYS A 237 -2.65 30.00 0.27
C LYS A 237 -1.91 30.26 -1.04
N LEU A 238 -2.18 29.50 -2.08
CA LEU A 238 -1.65 29.71 -3.43
C LEU A 238 -2.49 30.67 -4.27
N GLY A 239 -3.60 31.16 -3.72
CA GLY A 239 -4.52 32.10 -4.38
C GLY A 239 -5.64 31.44 -5.19
N GLY A 240 -5.97 30.18 -4.88
CA GLY A 240 -6.98 29.36 -5.56
C GLY A 240 -6.38 28.48 -6.66
N LEU A 241 -7.21 27.58 -7.20
CA LEU A 241 -6.79 26.56 -8.17
C LEU A 241 -6.07 27.14 -9.40
N SER A 242 -6.64 28.18 -10.03
CA SER A 242 -6.06 28.77 -11.24
C SER A 242 -4.68 29.36 -10.99
N LYS A 243 -4.55 30.21 -9.95
CA LYS A 243 -3.26 30.81 -9.61
C LYS A 243 -2.22 29.80 -9.12
N ALA A 244 -2.66 28.72 -8.48
CA ALA A 244 -1.77 27.64 -8.06
C ALA A 244 -1.17 26.89 -9.28
N ILE A 245 -1.98 26.69 -10.34
CA ILE A 245 -1.50 26.09 -11.60
C ILE A 245 -0.56 27.05 -12.34
N GLU A 246 -0.86 28.35 -12.41
CA GLU A 246 0.02 29.35 -13.01
C GLU A 246 1.39 29.46 -12.33
N GLN A 247 1.49 29.08 -11.06
CA GLN A 247 2.74 29.06 -10.31
C GLN A 247 3.54 27.77 -10.47
N ALA A 248 2.96 26.72 -11.07
CA ALA A 248 3.66 25.48 -11.34
C ALA A 248 4.65 25.65 -12.51
N ASN A 249 5.65 24.79 -12.58
CA ASN A 249 6.58 24.79 -13.70
C ASN A 249 5.89 24.30 -14.98
N ASP A 250 5.93 25.08 -16.05
CA ASP A 250 5.26 24.81 -17.33
C ASP A 250 5.62 23.44 -17.91
N ALA A 251 6.87 23.02 -17.79
CA ALA A 251 7.33 21.70 -18.27
C ALA A 251 6.55 20.55 -17.60
N HIS A 252 6.13 20.72 -16.34
CA HIS A 252 5.38 19.70 -15.59
C HIS A 252 3.88 19.70 -15.90
N LEU A 253 3.37 20.73 -16.57
CA LEU A 253 1.97 20.83 -16.99
C LEU A 253 1.72 20.17 -18.36
N VAL A 254 2.79 19.83 -19.10
CA VAL A 254 2.70 19.20 -20.41
C VAL A 254 2.67 17.67 -20.28
N ARG A 255 1.84 17.02 -21.10
CA ARG A 255 1.74 15.53 -21.10
C ARG A 255 2.86 14.84 -21.85
N THR A 256 3.39 15.47 -22.89
CA THR A 256 4.46 14.90 -23.72
C THR A 256 5.75 14.87 -22.94
N PRO A 257 6.51 13.76 -23.03
CA PRO A 257 7.84 13.70 -22.43
C PRO A 257 8.72 14.85 -22.93
N SER A 258 9.36 15.51 -22.00
CA SER A 258 10.32 16.58 -22.27
C SER A 258 11.50 16.46 -21.31
N VAL A 259 12.61 17.11 -21.67
CA VAL A 259 13.77 17.19 -20.77
C VAL A 259 13.64 18.45 -19.95
N ALA A 260 13.65 18.32 -18.63
CA ALA A 260 13.67 19.44 -17.72
C ALA A 260 14.99 20.22 -17.77
N SER A 261 15.04 21.42 -17.20
CA SER A 261 16.21 22.28 -17.19
C SER A 261 17.45 21.67 -16.50
N ASP A 262 17.22 20.72 -15.59
CA ASP A 262 18.24 19.93 -14.88
C ASP A 262 18.68 18.65 -15.63
N GLY A 263 18.15 18.40 -16.83
CA GLY A 263 18.39 17.17 -17.60
C GLY A 263 17.51 15.99 -17.21
N GLY A 264 16.59 16.15 -16.25
CA GLY A 264 15.63 15.13 -15.85
C GLY A 264 14.52 14.93 -16.89
N HIS A 265 13.98 13.72 -16.97
CA HIS A 265 12.84 13.43 -17.86
C HIS A 265 11.53 13.79 -17.15
N VAL A 266 10.81 14.77 -17.69
CA VAL A 266 9.46 15.15 -17.28
C VAL A 266 8.44 14.51 -18.22
N GLY A 267 7.25 14.20 -17.71
CA GLY A 267 6.19 13.55 -18.48
C GLY A 267 6.19 12.03 -18.34
N VAL A 268 5.18 11.42 -18.92
CA VAL A 268 4.94 9.96 -18.88
C VAL A 268 4.87 9.42 -20.30
N PRO A 269 5.80 8.57 -20.73
CA PRO A 269 5.76 7.94 -22.06
C PRO A 269 4.46 7.12 -22.25
N PRO A 270 3.92 7.04 -23.47
CA PRO A 270 2.68 6.29 -23.75
C PRO A 270 2.75 4.82 -23.31
N MET A 271 3.90 4.16 -23.53
CA MET A 271 4.08 2.76 -23.12
C MET A 271 4.12 2.60 -21.60
N MET A 272 4.64 3.58 -20.87
CA MET A 272 4.56 3.58 -19.40
C MET A 272 3.11 3.65 -18.94
N PHE A 273 2.29 4.52 -19.52
CA PHE A 273 0.86 4.60 -19.21
C PHE A 273 0.13 3.29 -19.50
N LEU A 274 0.32 2.71 -20.70
CA LEU A 274 -0.35 1.47 -21.10
C LEU A 274 0.06 0.29 -20.21
N THR A 275 1.34 0.15 -19.92
CA THR A 275 1.83 -0.96 -19.11
C THR A 275 1.60 -0.76 -17.61
N TYR A 276 1.47 0.49 -17.15
CA TYR A 276 1.06 0.78 -15.78
C TYR A 276 -0.35 0.27 -15.47
N MET A 277 -1.25 0.16 -16.45
CA MET A 277 -2.61 -0.36 -16.25
C MET A 277 -2.66 -1.77 -15.66
N PHE A 278 -1.56 -2.52 -15.72
CA PHE A 278 -1.45 -3.82 -15.03
C PHE A 278 -1.24 -3.66 -13.51
N ILE A 279 -0.62 -2.58 -13.03
CA ILE A 279 -0.30 -2.38 -11.60
C ILE A 279 -1.55 -2.46 -10.68
N PRO A 280 -2.68 -1.79 -10.99
CA PRO A 280 -3.89 -1.87 -10.17
C PRO A 280 -4.49 -3.29 -10.04
N LEU A 281 -4.18 -4.22 -10.96
CA LEU A 281 -4.60 -5.61 -10.85
C LEU A 281 -4.02 -6.32 -9.61
N SER A 282 -2.95 -5.78 -9.04
CA SER A 282 -2.32 -6.26 -7.80
C SER A 282 -3.32 -6.46 -6.66
N VAL A 283 -4.38 -5.65 -6.58
CA VAL A 283 -5.42 -5.77 -5.54
C VAL A 283 -6.15 -7.12 -5.59
N GLY A 284 -6.17 -7.78 -6.74
CA GLY A 284 -6.72 -9.13 -6.90
C GLY A 284 -5.89 -10.21 -6.22
N MET A 285 -4.61 -9.91 -5.93
CA MET A 285 -3.67 -10.85 -5.31
C MET A 285 -3.14 -10.39 -3.95
N PHE A 286 -3.49 -9.20 -3.47
CA PHE A 286 -3.08 -8.73 -2.14
C PHE A 286 -3.66 -9.63 -1.04
N PRO A 287 -2.83 -10.33 -0.24
CA PRO A 287 -3.32 -11.26 0.77
C PRO A 287 -4.09 -10.56 1.90
N HIS A 288 -3.72 -9.33 2.25
CA HIS A 288 -4.45 -8.54 3.26
C HIS A 288 -5.83 -8.10 2.76
N LEU A 289 -6.00 -7.79 1.47
CA LEU A 289 -7.33 -7.51 0.90
C LEU A 289 -8.22 -8.76 0.88
N PHE A 290 -7.66 -9.91 0.52
CA PHE A 290 -8.39 -11.17 0.61
C PHE A 290 -8.89 -11.40 2.05
N GLN A 291 -8.04 -11.16 3.05
CA GLN A 291 -8.43 -11.28 4.46
C GLN A 291 -9.57 -10.30 4.81
N HIS A 292 -9.51 -9.04 4.36
CA HIS A 292 -10.61 -8.10 4.54
C HIS A 292 -11.90 -8.55 3.86
N TRP A 293 -11.85 -9.09 2.66
CA TRP A 293 -13.04 -9.63 2.00
C TRP A 293 -13.69 -10.74 2.83
N LEU A 294 -12.89 -11.61 3.45
CA LEU A 294 -13.41 -12.69 4.30
C LEU A 294 -14.09 -12.19 5.58
N THR A 295 -13.82 -10.97 6.04
CA THR A 295 -14.51 -10.39 7.19
C THR A 295 -15.95 -9.98 6.88
N ALA A 296 -16.32 -9.84 5.62
CA ALA A 296 -17.62 -9.35 5.18
C ALA A 296 -18.78 -10.24 5.67
N ARG A 297 -19.84 -9.63 6.18
CA ARG A 297 -21.04 -10.30 6.66
C ARG A 297 -21.81 -11.00 5.53
N SER A 298 -21.85 -10.38 4.34
CA SER A 298 -22.62 -10.88 3.18
C SER A 298 -22.05 -10.37 1.87
N ALA A 299 -22.39 -11.02 0.75
CA ALA A 299 -22.06 -10.51 -0.60
C ALA A 299 -22.61 -9.10 -0.84
N LYS A 300 -23.78 -8.76 -0.26
CA LYS A 300 -24.36 -7.41 -0.37
C LYS A 300 -23.46 -6.33 0.24
N SER A 301 -22.60 -6.69 1.20
CA SER A 301 -21.64 -5.74 1.80
C SER A 301 -20.64 -5.18 0.79
N PHE A 302 -20.34 -5.89 -0.29
CA PHE A 302 -19.43 -5.44 -1.35
C PHE A 302 -20.01 -4.34 -2.25
N ARG A 303 -21.35 -4.19 -2.34
CA ARG A 303 -21.97 -3.20 -3.24
C ARG A 303 -21.45 -1.79 -2.99
N LEU A 304 -21.39 -1.39 -1.71
CA LEU A 304 -20.89 -0.07 -1.34
C LEU A 304 -19.40 0.08 -1.70
N THR A 305 -18.58 -0.94 -1.44
CA THR A 305 -17.16 -0.92 -1.76
C THR A 305 -16.92 -0.81 -3.25
N VAL A 306 -17.63 -1.59 -4.08
CA VAL A 306 -17.47 -1.56 -5.55
C VAL A 306 -17.81 -0.18 -6.13
N VAL A 307 -18.86 0.48 -5.62
CA VAL A 307 -19.32 1.77 -6.18
C VAL A 307 -18.55 2.96 -5.59
N ALA A 308 -18.34 2.98 -4.28
CA ALA A 308 -17.77 4.15 -3.60
C ALA A 308 -16.23 4.18 -3.62
N HIS A 309 -15.55 3.05 -3.72
CA HIS A 309 -14.09 3.00 -3.69
C HIS A 309 -13.42 3.82 -4.82
N PRO A 310 -13.86 3.75 -6.10
CA PRO A 310 -13.32 4.61 -7.15
C PRO A 310 -13.48 6.10 -6.86
N LEU A 311 -14.63 6.51 -6.30
CA LEU A 311 -14.88 7.91 -5.92
C LEU A 311 -13.95 8.34 -4.78
N CYS A 312 -13.77 7.50 -3.77
CA CYS A 312 -12.85 7.76 -2.67
C CYS A 312 -11.39 7.88 -3.17
N ILE A 313 -10.98 7.05 -4.14
CA ILE A 313 -9.66 7.17 -4.79
C ILE A 313 -9.48 8.54 -5.44
N MET A 314 -10.46 9.03 -6.19
CA MET A 314 -10.39 10.33 -6.85
C MET A 314 -10.26 11.46 -5.82
N ILE A 315 -11.02 11.40 -4.72
CA ILE A 315 -10.98 12.40 -3.64
C ILE A 315 -9.59 12.49 -3.00
N VAL A 316 -8.82 11.42 -2.99
CA VAL A 316 -7.47 11.41 -2.39
C VAL A 316 -6.40 11.72 -3.44
N TRP A 317 -6.38 11.03 -4.57
CA TRP A 317 -5.25 11.12 -5.51
C TRP A 317 -5.24 12.39 -6.34
N VAL A 318 -6.39 12.94 -6.73
CA VAL A 318 -6.42 14.21 -7.48
C VAL A 318 -5.78 15.35 -6.68
N PRO A 319 -6.17 15.59 -5.40
CA PRO A 319 -5.46 16.53 -4.54
C PRO A 319 -3.97 16.28 -4.43
N CYS A 320 -3.55 15.04 -4.22
CA CYS A 320 -2.13 14.70 -4.08
C CYS A 320 -1.31 15.04 -5.34
N VAL A 321 -1.83 14.71 -6.53
CA VAL A 321 -1.18 15.05 -7.80
C VAL A 321 -1.11 16.56 -7.99
N LEU A 322 -2.19 17.30 -7.72
CA LEU A 322 -2.21 18.77 -7.83
C LEU A 322 -1.23 19.42 -6.85
N ILE A 323 -1.16 18.98 -5.60
CA ILE A 323 -0.18 19.50 -4.64
C ILE A 323 1.24 19.24 -5.12
N GLY A 324 1.51 18.08 -5.71
CA GLY A 324 2.82 17.77 -6.30
C GLY A 324 3.19 18.69 -7.46
N LEU A 325 2.24 18.98 -8.35
CA LEU A 325 2.43 19.95 -9.43
C LEU A 325 2.68 21.37 -8.90
N TRP A 326 1.91 21.84 -7.94
CA TRP A 326 2.08 23.18 -7.34
C TRP A 326 3.41 23.30 -6.59
N ALA A 327 3.91 22.19 -6.08
CA ALA A 327 5.20 22.16 -5.39
C ALA A 327 6.37 22.51 -6.32
N THR A 328 6.27 22.27 -7.64
CA THR A 328 7.32 22.61 -8.62
C THR A 328 7.64 24.09 -8.67
N GLY A 329 6.66 24.97 -8.40
CA GLY A 329 6.85 26.42 -8.30
C GLY A 329 7.24 26.91 -6.90
N LYS A 330 7.39 26.02 -5.89
CA LYS A 330 7.62 26.40 -4.49
C LYS A 330 8.82 25.74 -3.85
N LEU A 331 9.20 24.56 -4.31
CA LEU A 331 10.29 23.79 -3.74
C LEU A 331 11.45 23.67 -4.75
N PRO A 332 12.69 23.60 -4.27
CA PRO A 332 13.82 23.28 -5.14
C PRO A 332 13.65 21.94 -5.84
N GLU A 333 14.07 21.83 -7.09
CA GLU A 333 14.01 20.59 -7.89
C GLU A 333 14.74 19.41 -7.21
N SER A 334 15.80 19.71 -6.45
CA SER A 334 16.52 18.71 -5.63
C SER A 334 15.74 18.16 -4.44
N THR A 335 14.49 18.61 -4.22
CA THR A 335 13.68 18.12 -3.09
C THR A 335 13.32 16.65 -3.31
N PRO A 336 13.67 15.74 -2.37
CA PRO A 336 13.30 14.35 -2.48
C PRO A 336 11.76 14.18 -2.54
N GLY A 337 11.24 13.41 -3.50
CA GLY A 337 9.80 13.22 -3.71
C GLY A 337 9.04 12.82 -2.44
N GLY A 338 9.64 11.97 -1.59
CA GLY A 338 9.04 11.57 -0.32
C GLY A 338 8.86 12.68 0.73
N ALA A 339 9.51 13.85 0.55
CA ALA A 339 9.41 15.00 1.46
C ALA A 339 8.46 16.10 0.94
N VAL A 340 8.04 16.04 -0.33
CA VAL A 340 7.29 17.11 -1.00
C VAL A 340 6.00 17.45 -0.26
N LEU A 341 5.15 16.47 0.02
CA LEU A 341 3.88 16.72 0.70
C LEU A 341 4.07 17.35 2.08
N ALA A 342 4.98 16.79 2.90
CA ALA A 342 5.25 17.30 4.24
C ALA A 342 5.83 18.72 4.21
N LYS A 343 6.71 19.03 3.24
CA LYS A 343 7.25 20.39 3.07
C LYS A 343 6.19 21.38 2.63
N MET A 344 5.31 21.02 1.69
CA MET A 344 4.19 21.88 1.27
C MET A 344 3.26 22.19 2.45
N VAL A 345 2.91 21.19 3.26
CA VAL A 345 2.14 21.38 4.51
C VAL A 345 2.90 22.32 5.46
N GLY A 346 4.18 22.05 5.70
CA GLY A 346 4.97 22.82 6.65
C GLY A 346 5.27 24.28 6.25
N ILE A 347 5.23 24.59 4.94
CA ILE A 347 5.49 25.97 4.43
C ILE A 347 4.19 26.76 4.32
N LEU A 348 3.09 26.14 3.83
CA LEU A 348 1.87 26.83 3.48
C LEU A 348 0.82 26.81 4.60
N ILE A 349 0.83 25.82 5.47
CA ILE A 349 -0.08 25.75 6.62
C ILE A 349 0.63 26.37 7.83
N ALA A 350 0.37 27.64 8.07
CA ALA A 350 1.04 28.43 9.12
C ALA A 350 0.63 28.05 10.54
N ASP A 351 -0.61 27.57 10.73
CA ASP A 351 -1.11 27.16 12.05
C ASP A 351 -0.49 25.82 12.47
N PRO A 352 0.23 25.76 13.62
CA PRO A 352 0.90 24.54 14.05
C PRO A 352 -0.05 23.40 14.43
N VAL A 353 -1.26 23.71 14.94
CA VAL A 353 -2.26 22.70 15.29
C VAL A 353 -2.81 22.06 14.03
N VAL A 354 -3.19 22.88 13.05
CA VAL A 354 -3.71 22.41 11.76
C VAL A 354 -2.64 21.61 11.00
N SER A 355 -1.40 22.08 10.99
CA SER A 355 -0.26 21.35 10.41
C SER A 355 -0.08 19.97 11.06
N GLY A 356 -0.20 19.90 12.39
CA GLY A 356 -0.17 18.65 13.14
C GLY A 356 -1.34 17.72 12.80
N LEU A 357 -2.57 18.23 12.70
CA LEU A 357 -3.76 17.47 12.32
C LEU A 357 -3.66 16.90 10.90
N VAL A 358 -3.23 17.71 9.93
CA VAL A 358 -3.00 17.27 8.54
C VAL A 358 -1.94 16.17 8.50
N THR A 359 -0.84 16.33 9.22
CA THR A 359 0.21 15.31 9.29
C THR A 359 -0.28 14.04 9.98
N ALA A 360 -1.09 14.15 11.03
CA ALA A 360 -1.76 12.99 11.64
C ALA A 360 -2.67 12.26 10.63
N GLY A 361 -3.35 12.99 9.73
CA GLY A 361 -4.09 12.42 8.61
C GLY A 361 -3.21 11.63 7.65
N ILE A 362 -2.03 12.14 7.28
CA ILE A 362 -1.07 11.41 6.44
C ILE A 362 -0.61 10.13 7.14
N LEU A 363 -0.28 10.20 8.43
CA LEU A 363 0.09 9.02 9.22
C LEU A 363 -1.07 8.03 9.35
N ALA A 364 -2.31 8.51 9.47
CA ALA A 364 -3.49 7.65 9.50
C ALA A 364 -3.60 6.78 8.24
N ALA A 365 -3.44 7.36 7.06
CA ALA A 365 -3.44 6.61 5.81
C ALA A 365 -2.30 5.59 5.73
N ILE A 366 -1.11 5.95 6.20
CA ILE A 366 0.05 5.05 6.22
C ILE A 366 -0.19 3.87 7.15
N MET A 367 -0.64 4.14 8.38
CA MET A 367 -0.78 3.13 9.43
C MET A 367 -1.93 2.15 9.14
N SER A 368 -3.02 2.61 8.49
CA SER A 368 -4.16 1.76 8.11
C SER A 368 -3.81 0.62 7.15
N SER A 369 -2.73 0.75 6.40
CA SER A 369 -2.23 -0.33 5.55
C SER A 369 -1.26 -1.25 6.28
N LEU A 370 -0.40 -0.72 7.15
CA LEU A 370 0.60 -1.49 7.88
C LEU A 370 -0.03 -2.56 8.78
N ASP A 371 -1.09 -2.21 9.53
CA ASP A 371 -1.75 -3.13 10.44
C ASP A 371 -2.34 -4.34 9.71
N SER A 372 -3.02 -4.10 8.60
CA SER A 372 -3.65 -5.13 7.79
C SER A 372 -2.63 -6.09 7.19
N GLN A 373 -1.49 -5.56 6.73
CA GLN A 373 -0.42 -6.34 6.14
C GLN A 373 0.31 -7.20 7.19
N PHE A 374 0.68 -6.64 8.33
CA PHE A 374 1.32 -7.39 9.41
C PHE A 374 0.41 -8.50 9.94
N LEU A 375 -0.86 -8.19 10.20
CA LEU A 375 -1.84 -9.18 10.66
C LEU A 375 -2.03 -10.31 9.65
N CYS A 376 -2.09 -9.97 8.37
CA CYS A 376 -2.24 -10.93 7.29
C CYS A 376 -1.07 -11.90 7.23
N LEU A 377 0.17 -11.41 7.33
CA LEU A 377 1.35 -12.26 7.34
C LEU A 377 1.36 -13.23 8.53
N GLY A 378 0.96 -12.76 9.72
CA GLY A 378 0.77 -13.63 10.89
C GLY A 378 -0.30 -14.69 10.67
N THR A 379 -1.40 -14.32 10.00
CA THR A 379 -2.48 -15.25 9.64
C THR A 379 -2.00 -16.31 8.67
N MET A 380 -1.28 -15.91 7.62
CA MET A 380 -0.75 -16.82 6.59
C MET A 380 0.27 -17.79 7.21
N PHE A 381 1.24 -17.30 7.97
CA PHE A 381 2.22 -18.18 8.61
C PHE A 381 1.55 -19.22 9.49
N THR A 382 0.64 -18.79 10.34
CA THR A 382 -0.03 -19.67 11.29
C THR A 382 -0.88 -20.73 10.58
N ASN A 383 -1.68 -20.33 9.58
CA ASN A 383 -2.62 -21.25 8.94
C ASN A 383 -1.97 -22.07 7.82
N ASP A 384 -1.10 -21.47 7.02
CA ASP A 384 -0.57 -22.11 5.81
C ASP A 384 0.73 -22.89 6.06
N ILE A 385 1.45 -22.59 7.15
CA ILE A 385 2.67 -23.29 7.53
C ILE A 385 2.42 -24.15 8.78
N VAL A 386 2.07 -23.52 9.91
CA VAL A 386 2.01 -24.24 11.19
C VAL A 386 0.82 -25.20 11.25
N ILE A 387 -0.40 -24.72 11.03
CA ILE A 387 -1.60 -25.56 11.10
C ILE A 387 -1.63 -26.59 9.97
N ASP A 388 -1.17 -26.22 8.77
CA ASP A 388 -1.10 -27.17 7.65
C ASP A 388 -0.12 -28.31 7.89
N THR A 389 1.00 -28.05 8.57
CA THR A 389 2.04 -29.06 8.84
C THR A 389 1.70 -29.94 10.02
N TYR A 390 1.20 -29.34 11.11
CA TYR A 390 1.05 -30.05 12.38
C TYR A 390 -0.39 -30.46 12.73
N GLY A 391 -1.40 -29.92 12.02
CA GLY A 391 -2.82 -30.12 12.33
C GLY A 391 -3.35 -29.12 13.35
N LYS A 392 -4.59 -28.65 13.12
CA LYS A 392 -5.24 -27.64 13.99
C LYS A 392 -5.55 -28.17 15.37
N GLU A 393 -5.86 -29.45 15.49
CA GLU A 393 -6.25 -30.16 16.71
C GLU A 393 -5.14 -30.19 17.77
N LYS A 394 -3.87 -29.97 17.38
CA LYS A 394 -2.73 -29.92 18.29
C LYS A 394 -2.61 -28.60 19.04
N PHE A 395 -3.35 -27.57 18.64
CA PHE A 395 -3.22 -26.22 19.18
C PHE A 395 -4.55 -25.69 19.71
N SER A 396 -4.53 -25.10 20.89
CA SER A 396 -5.63 -24.29 21.39
C SER A 396 -5.71 -22.96 20.63
N ASP A 397 -6.88 -22.33 20.62
CA ASP A 397 -7.05 -20.99 20.01
C ASP A 397 -6.05 -19.96 20.55
N LYS A 398 -5.74 -20.01 21.85
CA LYS A 398 -4.74 -19.15 22.48
C LYS A 398 -3.34 -19.35 21.92
N GLN A 399 -2.93 -20.61 21.71
CA GLN A 399 -1.64 -20.94 21.10
C GLN A 399 -1.57 -20.47 19.65
N ILE A 400 -2.62 -20.70 18.87
CA ILE A 400 -2.76 -20.24 17.48
C ILE A 400 -2.54 -18.72 17.37
N VAL A 401 -3.23 -17.94 18.20
CA VAL A 401 -3.09 -16.49 18.26
C VAL A 401 -1.69 -16.06 18.69
N THR A 402 -1.09 -16.79 19.66
CA THR A 402 0.27 -16.49 20.12
C THR A 402 1.31 -16.72 19.02
N ILE A 403 1.20 -17.83 18.26
CA ILE A 403 2.09 -18.13 17.12
C ILE A 403 2.01 -17.00 16.09
N ALA A 404 0.80 -16.56 15.75
CA ALA A 404 0.59 -15.43 14.83
C ALA A 404 1.29 -14.15 15.33
N ARG A 405 1.13 -13.82 16.61
CA ARG A 405 1.74 -12.63 17.22
C ARG A 405 3.27 -12.68 17.22
N VAL A 406 3.85 -13.82 17.55
CA VAL A 406 5.32 -14.00 17.53
C VAL A 406 5.86 -13.78 16.12
N PHE A 407 5.23 -14.37 15.11
CA PHE A 407 5.63 -14.16 13.72
C PHE A 407 5.47 -12.69 13.29
N VAL A 408 4.38 -12.02 13.69
CA VAL A 408 4.18 -10.58 13.42
C VAL A 408 5.31 -9.75 14.02
N VAL A 409 5.73 -10.01 15.28
CA VAL A 409 6.88 -9.31 15.89
C VAL A 409 8.14 -9.48 15.05
N SER A 410 8.41 -10.70 14.59
CA SER A 410 9.60 -10.98 13.77
C SER A 410 9.58 -10.20 12.45
N ILE A 411 8.42 -10.12 11.77
CA ILE A 411 8.26 -9.36 10.53
C ILE A 411 8.35 -7.85 10.79
N VAL A 412 7.76 -7.34 11.87
CA VAL A 412 7.88 -5.92 12.24
C VAL A 412 9.33 -5.54 12.50
N LEU A 413 10.07 -6.37 13.25
CA LEU A 413 11.49 -6.14 13.51
C LEU A 413 12.31 -6.14 12.22
N LEU A 414 12.07 -7.14 11.34
CA LEU A 414 12.71 -7.20 10.03
C LEU A 414 12.41 -5.95 9.19
N THR A 415 11.13 -5.55 9.11
CA THR A 415 10.70 -4.37 8.38
C THR A 415 11.34 -3.10 8.94
N TYR A 416 11.40 -2.97 10.26
CA TYR A 416 12.04 -1.84 10.92
C TYR A 416 13.53 -1.73 10.56
N ILE A 417 14.27 -2.83 10.68
CA ILE A 417 15.71 -2.85 10.33
C ILE A 417 15.91 -2.50 8.85
N LEU A 418 15.14 -3.12 7.96
CA LEU A 418 15.23 -2.84 6.52
C LEU A 418 14.83 -1.40 6.20
N SER A 419 13.88 -0.79 6.94
CA SER A 419 13.49 0.60 6.72
C SER A 419 14.62 1.60 7.03
N ILE A 420 15.50 1.28 7.96
CA ILE A 420 16.71 2.08 8.25
C ILE A 420 17.71 1.94 7.11
N VAL A 421 17.99 0.70 6.69
CA VAL A 421 18.97 0.41 5.64
C VAL A 421 18.55 0.99 4.28
N LEU A 422 17.26 0.89 3.96
CA LEU A 422 16.69 1.30 2.67
C LEU A 422 16.04 2.69 2.70
N TYR A 423 16.29 3.50 3.74
CA TYR A 423 15.65 4.80 3.94
C TYR A 423 15.74 5.74 2.73
N LYS A 424 16.87 5.71 2.00
CA LYS A 424 17.12 6.55 0.82
C LYS A 424 16.32 6.13 -0.42
N LYS A 425 15.76 4.92 -0.45
CA LYS A 425 14.97 4.44 -1.60
C LYS A 425 13.68 5.24 -1.78
N SER A 426 13.23 5.34 -3.03
CA SER A 426 11.96 5.97 -3.38
C SER A 426 10.79 5.15 -2.84
N VAL A 427 9.86 5.83 -2.14
CA VAL A 427 8.60 5.21 -1.68
C VAL A 427 7.76 4.77 -2.87
N PHE A 428 7.74 5.56 -3.96
CA PHE A 428 7.01 5.24 -5.17
C PHE A 428 7.55 3.98 -5.84
N ASP A 429 8.87 3.92 -6.08
CA ASP A 429 9.48 2.82 -6.82
C ASP A 429 9.39 1.50 -6.04
N LEU A 430 9.64 1.51 -4.73
CA LEU A 430 9.44 0.34 -3.86
C LEU A 430 8.00 -0.18 -3.93
N ALA A 431 7.01 0.73 -3.95
CA ALA A 431 5.61 0.35 -4.07
C ALA A 431 5.31 -0.29 -5.43
N VAL A 432 5.75 0.34 -6.53
CA VAL A 432 5.53 -0.18 -7.88
C VAL A 432 6.17 -1.54 -8.06
N TRP A 433 7.39 -1.77 -7.52
CA TRP A 433 8.02 -3.09 -7.51
C TRP A 433 7.21 -4.13 -6.74
N SER A 434 6.71 -3.80 -5.55
CA SER A 434 5.85 -4.71 -4.79
C SER A 434 4.55 -5.02 -5.55
N PHE A 435 3.83 -3.99 -6.00
CA PHE A 435 2.54 -4.14 -6.67
C PHE A 435 2.64 -4.90 -7.98
N SER A 436 3.71 -4.69 -8.75
CA SER A 436 3.95 -5.42 -9.99
C SER A 436 4.13 -6.92 -9.78
N GLY A 437 4.78 -7.33 -8.68
CA GLY A 437 4.91 -8.73 -8.33
C GLY A 437 3.54 -9.37 -8.07
N PHE A 438 2.67 -8.71 -7.31
CA PHE A 438 1.29 -9.17 -7.10
C PHE A 438 0.47 -9.15 -8.39
N ALA A 439 0.58 -8.10 -9.20
CA ALA A 439 -0.13 -7.97 -10.47
C ALA A 439 0.27 -9.08 -11.45
N SER A 440 1.53 -9.48 -11.46
CA SER A 440 2.04 -10.58 -12.30
C SER A 440 1.40 -11.93 -11.96
N LEU A 441 0.90 -12.11 -10.73
CA LEU A 441 0.19 -13.30 -10.28
C LEU A 441 -1.34 -13.25 -10.56
N THR A 442 -1.86 -12.14 -11.07
CA THR A 442 -3.31 -12.00 -11.31
C THR A 442 -3.87 -13.02 -12.31
N PRO A 443 -3.15 -13.44 -13.38
CA PRO A 443 -3.62 -14.52 -14.24
C PRO A 443 -3.97 -15.80 -13.47
N LEU A 444 -3.22 -16.12 -12.42
CA LEU A 444 -3.48 -17.30 -11.58
C LEU A 444 -4.83 -17.24 -10.87
N VAL A 445 -5.20 -16.10 -10.26
CA VAL A 445 -6.48 -15.99 -9.56
C VAL A 445 -7.65 -15.96 -10.52
N PHE A 446 -7.51 -15.31 -11.67
CA PHE A 446 -8.54 -15.35 -12.71
C PHE A 446 -8.75 -16.76 -13.24
N ALA A 447 -7.69 -17.50 -13.55
CA ALA A 447 -7.80 -18.89 -13.98
C ALA A 447 -8.38 -19.78 -12.90
N ALA A 448 -8.00 -19.59 -11.64
CA ALA A 448 -8.56 -20.34 -10.53
C ALA A 448 -10.08 -20.17 -10.38
N LEU A 449 -10.59 -18.96 -10.67
CA LEU A 449 -12.02 -18.63 -10.51
C LEU A 449 -12.86 -18.86 -11.76
N TYR A 450 -12.27 -18.83 -12.97
CA TYR A 450 -13.03 -18.77 -14.23
C TYR A 450 -12.64 -19.80 -15.28
N TRP A 451 -11.49 -20.47 -15.13
CA TRP A 451 -11.02 -21.44 -16.13
C TRP A 451 -10.98 -22.86 -15.58
N LYS A 452 -11.98 -23.67 -15.94
CA LYS A 452 -12.12 -25.07 -15.53
C LYS A 452 -10.91 -25.93 -15.92
N GLY A 453 -10.27 -25.63 -17.05
CA GLY A 453 -9.16 -26.40 -17.61
C GLY A 453 -7.79 -26.05 -17.05
N CYS A 454 -7.67 -25.07 -16.16
CA CYS A 454 -6.38 -24.71 -15.56
C CYS A 454 -5.87 -25.83 -14.66
N SER A 455 -4.75 -26.45 -15.05
CA SER A 455 -4.13 -27.56 -14.35
C SER A 455 -3.25 -27.13 -13.18
N LYS A 456 -2.96 -28.05 -12.27
CA LYS A 456 -1.99 -27.85 -11.17
C LYS A 456 -0.60 -27.44 -11.68
N LEU A 457 -0.10 -28.12 -12.71
CA LEU A 457 1.22 -27.81 -13.28
C LEU A 457 1.22 -26.49 -14.05
N GLY A 458 0.11 -26.17 -14.74
CA GLY A 458 -0.07 -24.85 -15.36
C GLY A 458 -0.06 -23.70 -14.36
N ALA A 459 -0.73 -23.87 -13.20
CA ALA A 459 -0.71 -22.91 -12.13
C ALA A 459 0.71 -22.72 -11.55
N MET A 460 1.46 -23.80 -11.33
CA MET A 460 2.86 -23.73 -10.88
C MET A 460 3.76 -23.05 -11.91
N ALA A 461 3.61 -23.39 -13.19
CA ALA A 461 4.37 -22.76 -14.29
C ALA A 461 4.09 -21.25 -14.37
N SER A 462 2.82 -20.83 -14.18
CA SER A 462 2.45 -19.42 -14.11
C SER A 462 3.20 -18.69 -13.01
N ILE A 463 3.21 -19.24 -11.79
CA ILE A 463 3.88 -18.63 -10.64
C ILE A 463 5.38 -18.51 -10.90
N ILE A 464 6.02 -19.59 -11.36
CA ILE A 464 7.48 -19.63 -11.59
C ILE A 464 7.88 -18.67 -12.70
N ALA A 465 7.15 -18.64 -13.84
CA ALA A 465 7.44 -17.77 -14.97
C ALA A 465 7.23 -16.28 -14.58
N ALA A 466 6.11 -15.95 -13.96
CA ALA A 466 5.81 -14.58 -13.56
C ALA A 466 6.84 -14.05 -12.56
N VAL A 467 7.13 -14.81 -11.51
CA VAL A 467 8.10 -14.43 -10.47
C VAL A 467 9.52 -14.43 -11.01
N GLY A 468 9.90 -15.39 -11.85
CA GLY A 468 11.23 -15.45 -12.47
C GLY A 468 11.53 -14.22 -13.33
N VAL A 469 10.59 -13.80 -14.20
CA VAL A 469 10.72 -12.59 -15.02
C VAL A 469 10.72 -11.33 -14.13
N TRP A 470 9.86 -11.28 -13.11
CA TRP A 470 9.84 -10.17 -12.16
C TRP A 470 11.19 -10.04 -11.41
N LEU A 471 11.74 -11.14 -10.88
CA LEU A 471 13.02 -11.14 -10.18
C LEU A 471 14.19 -10.72 -11.11
N TYR A 472 14.16 -11.15 -12.37
CA TYR A 472 15.16 -10.74 -13.35
C TYR A 472 15.22 -9.21 -13.50
N PHE A 473 14.06 -8.57 -13.70
CA PHE A 473 14.01 -7.12 -13.84
C PHE A 473 14.26 -6.39 -12.53
N PHE A 474 13.81 -6.94 -11.40
CA PHE A 474 14.09 -6.39 -10.08
C PHE A 474 15.59 -6.35 -9.77
N ALA A 475 16.31 -7.41 -10.09
CA ALA A 475 17.78 -7.44 -9.97
C ALA A 475 18.45 -6.46 -10.95
N LYS A 476 17.98 -6.37 -12.20
CA LYS A 476 18.50 -5.44 -13.21
C LYS A 476 18.34 -3.97 -12.83
N SER A 477 17.27 -3.61 -12.12
CA SER A 477 17.04 -2.24 -11.62
C SER A 477 17.91 -1.84 -10.42
N GLY A 478 18.88 -2.64 -10.04
CA GLY A 478 19.67 -2.41 -8.81
C GLY A 478 18.84 -2.58 -7.54
N TRP A 479 17.97 -3.61 -7.53
CA TRP A 479 17.13 -4.00 -6.38
C TRP A 479 16.15 -2.89 -5.95
N GLY A 480 15.28 -2.51 -6.85
CA GLY A 480 14.20 -1.56 -6.59
C GLY A 480 14.53 -0.10 -6.96
N GLY A 481 15.34 0.09 -7.98
CA GLY A 481 15.51 1.36 -8.68
C GLY A 481 14.37 1.65 -9.65
N GLU A 482 14.65 2.42 -10.70
CA GLU A 482 13.64 2.84 -11.67
C GLU A 482 12.89 1.65 -12.29
N TYR A 483 11.58 1.83 -12.45
CA TYR A 483 10.67 0.76 -12.85
C TYR A 483 10.35 0.82 -14.37
N THR A 484 11.39 0.71 -15.20
CA THR A 484 11.26 0.67 -16.67
C THR A 484 12.21 -0.37 -17.28
N VAL A 485 11.87 -0.85 -18.46
CA VAL A 485 12.71 -1.78 -19.22
C VAL A 485 13.60 -0.99 -20.15
N GLU A 486 14.92 -1.10 -19.96
CA GLU A 486 15.94 -0.40 -20.75
C GLU A 486 16.53 -1.27 -21.88
N ALA A 487 16.03 -2.51 -22.08
CA ALA A 487 16.53 -3.41 -23.12
C ALA A 487 16.31 -2.81 -24.51
N GLU A 488 17.39 -2.53 -25.26
CA GLU A 488 17.36 -1.86 -26.56
C GLU A 488 16.37 -2.47 -27.55
N TRP A 489 16.28 -3.81 -27.61
CA TRP A 489 15.34 -4.47 -28.50
C TRP A 489 13.87 -4.20 -28.15
N ILE A 490 13.53 -4.01 -26.87
CA ILE A 490 12.19 -3.63 -26.41
C ILE A 490 11.93 -2.16 -26.73
N VAL A 491 12.87 -1.29 -26.37
CA VAL A 491 12.78 0.15 -26.63
C VAL A 491 12.61 0.42 -28.12
N ASN A 492 13.40 -0.25 -28.98
CA ASN A 492 13.33 -0.07 -30.42
C ASN A 492 12.09 -0.69 -31.08
N SER A 493 11.51 -1.76 -30.50
CA SER A 493 10.35 -2.47 -31.07
C SER A 493 9.01 -1.99 -30.55
N ILE A 494 8.93 -1.60 -29.29
CA ILE A 494 7.67 -1.30 -28.59
C ILE A 494 7.62 0.19 -28.19
N GLY A 495 8.75 0.77 -27.82
CA GLY A 495 8.89 2.16 -27.36
C GLY A 495 9.44 2.26 -25.93
N GLU A 496 9.76 3.50 -25.54
CA GLU A 496 10.30 3.81 -24.22
C GLU A 496 9.24 3.69 -23.12
N GLY A 497 9.68 3.37 -21.90
CA GLY A 497 8.86 3.36 -20.71
C GLY A 497 8.03 2.08 -20.49
N VAL A 498 8.29 0.99 -21.23
CA VAL A 498 7.65 -0.30 -20.95
C VAL A 498 7.97 -0.74 -19.53
N MET A 499 6.94 -1.07 -18.75
CA MET A 499 7.11 -1.52 -17.37
C MET A 499 7.24 -3.05 -17.28
N PRO A 500 8.14 -3.57 -16.44
CA PRO A 500 8.36 -5.01 -16.25
C PRO A 500 7.11 -5.83 -15.95
N VAL A 501 6.09 -5.21 -15.33
CA VAL A 501 4.82 -5.90 -14.99
C VAL A 501 4.13 -6.51 -16.20
N ALA A 502 4.14 -5.83 -17.35
CA ALA A 502 3.49 -6.34 -18.56
C ALA A 502 4.16 -7.63 -19.05
N LEU A 503 5.50 -7.68 -18.97
CA LEU A 503 6.28 -8.84 -19.38
C LEU A 503 6.13 -10.01 -18.40
N SER A 504 6.19 -9.75 -17.11
CA SER A 504 6.02 -10.79 -16.08
C SER A 504 4.60 -11.34 -16.03
N PHE A 505 3.56 -10.47 -16.17
CA PHE A 505 2.17 -10.88 -16.33
C PHE A 505 2.00 -11.76 -17.58
N GLY A 506 2.51 -11.31 -18.73
CA GLY A 506 2.45 -12.04 -20.00
C GLY A 506 3.15 -13.40 -19.92
N ALA A 507 4.34 -13.45 -19.34
CA ALA A 507 5.08 -14.70 -19.15
C ALA A 507 4.30 -15.71 -18.28
N GLY A 508 3.72 -15.24 -17.15
CA GLY A 508 2.88 -16.06 -16.28
C GLY A 508 1.63 -16.58 -16.98
N LEU A 509 0.96 -15.72 -17.77
CA LEU A 509 -0.22 -16.09 -18.54
C LEU A 509 0.09 -17.14 -19.62
N VAL A 510 1.12 -16.91 -20.43
CA VAL A 510 1.53 -17.82 -21.52
C VAL A 510 1.96 -19.18 -20.96
N ALA A 511 2.81 -19.19 -19.93
CA ALA A 511 3.25 -20.43 -19.28
C ALA A 511 2.06 -21.22 -18.73
N MET A 512 1.11 -20.54 -18.08
CA MET A 512 -0.09 -21.18 -17.54
C MET A 512 -0.94 -21.83 -18.62
N ILE A 513 -1.20 -21.13 -19.72
CA ILE A 513 -2.02 -21.62 -20.82
C ILE A 513 -1.34 -22.83 -21.47
N PHE A 514 -0.08 -22.68 -21.88
CA PHE A 514 0.65 -23.74 -22.58
C PHE A 514 0.77 -25.00 -21.74
N VAL A 515 1.22 -24.88 -20.49
CA VAL A 515 1.38 -26.06 -19.61
C VAL A 515 0.03 -26.67 -19.25
N SER A 516 -1.05 -25.87 -19.06
CA SER A 516 -2.38 -26.45 -18.76
C SER A 516 -2.98 -27.22 -19.94
N ILE A 517 -2.63 -26.90 -21.20
CA ILE A 517 -3.11 -27.63 -22.38
C ILE A 517 -2.46 -29.02 -22.45
N VAL A 518 -1.18 -29.12 -22.11
CA VAL A 518 -0.39 -30.36 -22.28
C VAL A 518 -0.34 -31.25 -21.02
N THR A 519 -0.98 -30.83 -19.93
CA THR A 519 -0.96 -31.55 -18.64
C THR A 519 -2.34 -32.01 -18.21
N PRO A 520 -2.44 -33.02 -17.31
CA PRO A 520 -3.71 -33.51 -16.81
C PRO A 520 -4.58 -32.39 -16.21
N LYS A 521 -5.85 -32.39 -16.57
CA LYS A 521 -6.85 -31.45 -16.05
C LYS A 521 -7.20 -31.75 -14.59
N PRO A 522 -7.79 -30.77 -13.85
CA PRO A 522 -8.29 -31.00 -12.50
C PRO A 522 -9.32 -32.13 -12.46
N THR A 523 -9.45 -32.76 -11.29
CA THR A 523 -10.45 -33.81 -11.06
C THR A 523 -11.86 -33.28 -11.25
N LYS A 524 -12.81 -34.19 -11.58
CA LYS A 524 -14.23 -33.83 -11.70
C LYS A 524 -14.76 -33.26 -10.38
N GLU A 525 -14.36 -33.85 -9.25
CA GLU A 525 -14.74 -33.36 -7.91
C GLU A 525 -14.35 -31.91 -7.69
N THR A 526 -13.12 -31.52 -8.02
CA THR A 526 -12.65 -30.13 -7.95
C THR A 526 -13.40 -29.22 -8.90
N ILE A 527 -13.70 -29.67 -10.12
CA ILE A 527 -14.49 -28.87 -11.07
C ILE A 527 -15.89 -28.63 -10.52
N ASP A 528 -16.58 -29.65 -10.03
CA ASP A 528 -17.93 -29.52 -9.46
C ASP A 528 -17.93 -28.65 -8.17
N LYS A 529 -16.87 -28.71 -7.39
CA LYS A 529 -16.67 -27.90 -6.18
C LYS A 529 -16.57 -26.41 -6.47
N PHE A 530 -15.72 -26.00 -7.44
CA PHE A 530 -15.40 -24.61 -7.72
C PHE A 530 -16.20 -24.01 -8.89
N PHE A 531 -16.81 -24.84 -9.71
CA PHE A 531 -17.64 -24.44 -10.87
C PHE A 531 -18.98 -25.17 -10.85
N PRO A 532 -19.77 -25.03 -9.77
CA PRO A 532 -21.07 -25.69 -9.70
C PRO A 532 -21.95 -25.26 -10.89
N ASN A 533 -22.55 -26.21 -11.55
CA ASN A 533 -23.60 -25.93 -12.52
C ASN A 533 -24.80 -25.37 -11.73
N PHE A 534 -25.07 -24.11 -11.89
CA PHE A 534 -26.36 -23.54 -11.51
C PHE A 534 -27.35 -23.98 -12.59
N GLY A 535 -28.08 -25.06 -12.29
CA GLY A 535 -29.20 -25.54 -13.12
C GLY A 535 -30.31 -24.50 -13.15
#